data_4830f61f7d3541f2d199de7c6f829372
#
_entry.id   4830f61f7d3541f2d199de7c6f829372
#
_cell.length_a   1.000
_cell.length_b   1.000
_cell.length_c   1.000
_cell.angle_alpha   90.00
_cell.angle_beta   90.00
_cell.angle_gamma   90.00
#
_symmetry.space_group_name_H-M   'P 1'
#
loop_
_entity.id
_entity.type
_entity.pdbx_description
1 polymer ?
#
loop_
_entity_poly.entity_id
_entity_poly.type
_entity_poly.pdbx_seq_one_letter_code
_entity_poly.pdbx_strand_id
1 'polypeptide(L)'
;MDQQPLPGTPSIWAIGDVHGCVDFLDALLARPEIADEPECRLWFVGDLINRGPASAATLRRVMGLGERATVVLGNHDLRALEIAAGSVRPGRRDTLNDIFMSPDVDELLDWLRARSLMHIEAGHVLTHAGIHPDWDAATAMSLAEEAQHALRGDDWRQTMHALQGGSPRAWSPKLHGEQRLRFIVGAFTRMRLCTRDGAMALGARATPGHWPQGTLPWFDVPERRCADTPILFGHWATLGLLVRRDVACLDTGCVTGGVLTAFRLRDRKLLQVGPDALPAQATPIASLVANA
;
A
#
# COMPACT_ATOMS: atom_id res chain seq x y z
N MET A 1 14.50 9.74 22.13
CA MET A 1 15.51 8.75 22.57
C MET A 1 15.45 7.61 21.57
N ASP A 2 16.45 7.49 20.71
CA ASP A 2 16.57 6.34 19.78
C ASP A 2 16.83 5.09 20.64
N GLN A 3 15.81 4.31 20.87
CA GLN A 3 16.00 2.98 21.42
C GLN A 3 16.67 2.13 20.31
N GLN A 4 17.97 1.91 20.43
CA GLN A 4 18.62 0.90 19.62
C GLN A 4 17.93 -0.46 19.88
N PRO A 5 17.54 -1.19 18.83
CA PRO A 5 16.93 -2.51 19.01
C PRO A 5 17.89 -3.41 19.79
N LEU A 6 17.33 -4.21 20.70
CA LEU A 6 18.09 -5.18 21.46
C LEU A 6 18.84 -6.12 20.50
N PRO A 7 20.09 -6.51 20.81
CA PRO A 7 20.80 -7.51 20.03
C PRO A 7 19.97 -8.80 19.91
N GLY A 8 19.77 -9.29 18.69
CA GLY A 8 18.96 -10.48 18.41
C GLY A 8 17.51 -10.24 18.01
N THR A 9 17.02 -8.99 17.98
CA THR A 9 15.69 -8.70 17.42
C THR A 9 15.75 -8.81 15.90
N PRO A 10 14.89 -9.64 15.25
CA PRO A 10 14.84 -9.73 13.79
C PRO A 10 14.62 -8.38 13.13
N SER A 11 15.28 -8.12 12.00
CA SER A 11 15.08 -6.88 11.27
C SER A 11 13.69 -6.84 10.63
N ILE A 12 13.17 -5.62 10.47
CA ILE A 12 11.93 -5.36 9.74
C ILE A 12 12.31 -4.59 8.48
N TRP A 13 11.90 -5.13 7.32
CA TRP A 13 12.04 -4.50 6.03
C TRP A 13 10.68 -4.11 5.49
N ALA A 14 10.45 -2.83 5.23
CA ALA A 14 9.25 -2.35 4.54
C ALA A 14 9.50 -2.31 3.04
N ILE A 15 8.60 -2.91 2.26
CA ILE A 15 8.68 -3.10 0.81
C ILE A 15 7.60 -2.26 0.15
N GLY A 16 7.98 -1.50 -0.88
CA GLY A 16 7.10 -0.66 -1.68
C GLY A 16 6.13 -1.46 -2.55
N ASP A 17 5.33 -0.74 -3.34
CA ASP A 17 4.31 -1.27 -4.23
C ASP A 17 4.90 -2.30 -5.22
N VAL A 18 4.36 -3.53 -5.22
CA VAL A 18 4.89 -4.64 -6.05
C VAL A 18 4.17 -4.72 -7.39
N HIS A 19 2.86 -4.50 -7.38
CA HIS A 19 2.04 -4.47 -8.60
C HIS A 19 2.20 -5.69 -9.52
N GLY A 20 2.23 -6.91 -8.98
CA GLY A 20 2.36 -8.11 -9.81
C GLY A 20 3.74 -8.32 -10.42
N CYS A 21 4.77 -7.60 -9.98
CA CYS A 21 6.16 -7.75 -10.41
C CYS A 21 6.88 -8.78 -9.54
N VAL A 22 6.44 -10.04 -9.58
CA VAL A 22 6.97 -11.12 -8.73
C VAL A 22 8.48 -11.32 -8.91
N ASP A 23 9.01 -11.16 -10.12
CA ASP A 23 10.44 -11.33 -10.39
C ASP A 23 11.28 -10.28 -9.64
N PHE A 24 10.79 -9.04 -9.53
CA PHE A 24 11.43 -8.01 -8.71
C PHE A 24 11.39 -8.35 -7.23
N LEU A 25 10.26 -8.89 -6.76
CA LEU A 25 10.12 -9.32 -5.38
C LEU A 25 11.09 -10.47 -5.07
N ASP A 26 11.17 -11.48 -5.92
CA ASP A 26 12.10 -12.60 -5.72
C ASP A 26 13.56 -12.15 -5.76
N ALA A 27 13.93 -11.28 -6.68
CA ALA A 27 15.28 -10.72 -6.75
C ALA A 27 15.59 -9.86 -5.50
N LEU A 28 14.62 -9.13 -4.95
CA LEU A 28 14.77 -8.38 -3.70
C LEU A 28 14.95 -9.31 -2.50
N LEU A 29 14.12 -10.35 -2.39
CA LEU A 29 14.18 -11.33 -1.31
C LEU A 29 15.45 -12.19 -1.34
N ALA A 30 16.06 -12.34 -2.51
CA ALA A 30 17.34 -13.03 -2.69
C ALA A 30 18.57 -12.19 -2.30
N ARG A 31 18.39 -10.90 -1.97
CA ARG A 31 19.50 -10.05 -1.50
C ARG A 31 20.05 -10.61 -0.19
N PRO A 32 21.38 -10.71 -0.03
CA PRO A 32 22.01 -11.27 1.18
C PRO A 32 21.49 -10.62 2.48
N GLU A 33 21.20 -9.31 2.44
CA GLU A 33 20.70 -8.58 3.59
C GLU A 33 19.33 -9.05 4.09
N ILE A 34 18.57 -9.77 3.26
CA ILE A 34 17.27 -10.37 3.59
C ILE A 34 17.39 -11.88 3.66
N ALA A 35 18.07 -12.51 2.69
CA ALA A 35 18.19 -13.96 2.57
C ALA A 35 18.98 -14.58 3.73
N ASP A 36 20.03 -13.90 4.21
CA ASP A 36 20.90 -14.38 5.30
C ASP A 36 20.28 -14.12 6.69
N GLU A 37 19.11 -13.46 6.77
CA GLU A 37 18.35 -13.22 8.00
C GLU A 37 16.94 -13.85 7.86
N PRO A 38 16.81 -15.19 7.95
CA PRO A 38 15.54 -15.90 7.66
C PRO A 38 14.39 -15.51 8.59
N GLU A 39 14.69 -15.01 9.79
CA GLU A 39 13.71 -14.52 10.76
C GLU A 39 13.32 -13.06 10.53
N CYS A 40 13.89 -12.36 9.53
CA CYS A 40 13.52 -10.98 9.26
C CYS A 40 12.05 -10.88 8.85
N ARG A 41 11.40 -9.81 9.28
CA ARG A 41 9.99 -9.54 8.99
C ARG A 41 9.87 -8.60 7.81
N LEU A 42 8.86 -8.84 7.00
CA LEU A 42 8.65 -8.17 5.72
C LEU A 42 7.31 -7.44 5.76
N TRP A 43 7.34 -6.14 5.73
CA TRP A 43 6.15 -5.30 5.69
C TRP A 43 5.89 -4.84 4.26
N PHE A 44 4.68 -4.97 3.78
CA PHE A 44 4.29 -4.55 2.44
C PHE A 44 3.33 -3.37 2.55
N VAL A 45 3.66 -2.29 1.87
CA VAL A 45 2.86 -1.05 1.91
C VAL A 45 1.55 -1.14 1.12
N GLY A 46 1.20 -2.33 0.59
CA GLY A 46 0.03 -2.57 -0.25
C GLY A 46 0.34 -2.52 -1.74
N ASP A 47 -0.72 -2.56 -2.55
CA ASP A 47 -0.64 -2.65 -4.01
C ASP A 47 0.29 -3.81 -4.45
N LEU A 48 0.00 -5.00 -3.90
CA LEU A 48 0.71 -6.22 -4.27
C LEU A 48 0.44 -6.61 -5.72
N ILE A 49 -0.75 -6.29 -6.23
CA ILE A 49 -1.31 -6.79 -7.49
C ILE A 49 -1.74 -5.70 -8.45
N ASN A 50 -2.17 -6.13 -9.64
CA ASN A 50 -2.63 -5.28 -10.74
C ASN A 50 -1.49 -4.49 -11.41
N ARG A 51 -1.71 -4.04 -12.62
CA ARG A 51 -0.77 -3.29 -13.49
C ARG A 51 0.35 -4.14 -14.07
N GLY A 52 1.02 -4.96 -13.29
CA GLY A 52 2.07 -5.87 -13.73
C GLY A 52 1.54 -7.22 -14.18
N PRO A 53 2.44 -8.11 -14.62
CA PRO A 53 2.06 -9.30 -15.39
C PRO A 53 1.64 -10.52 -14.54
N ALA A 54 1.97 -10.56 -13.24
CA ALA A 54 1.91 -11.79 -12.46
C ALA A 54 1.26 -11.59 -11.08
N SER A 55 0.01 -11.10 -11.06
CA SER A 55 -0.70 -10.77 -9.82
C SER A 55 -0.95 -12.01 -8.95
N ALA A 56 -1.41 -13.12 -9.52
CA ALA A 56 -1.66 -14.36 -8.77
C ALA A 56 -0.36 -14.96 -8.20
N ALA A 57 0.72 -14.95 -8.99
CA ALA A 57 2.02 -15.43 -8.52
C ALA A 57 2.57 -14.56 -7.37
N THR A 58 2.40 -13.24 -7.46
CA THR A 58 2.79 -12.31 -6.40
C THR A 58 2.03 -12.60 -5.10
N LEU A 59 0.70 -12.78 -5.15
CA LEU A 59 -0.08 -13.14 -3.98
C LEU A 59 0.43 -14.44 -3.35
N ARG A 60 0.57 -15.51 -4.14
CA ARG A 60 1.07 -16.80 -3.64
C ARG A 60 2.47 -16.67 -3.02
N ARG A 61 3.33 -15.85 -3.63
CA ARG A 61 4.68 -15.61 -3.13
C ARG A 61 4.66 -14.93 -1.76
N VAL A 62 3.81 -13.92 -1.58
CA VAL A 62 3.65 -13.21 -0.30
C VAL A 62 2.93 -14.10 0.73
N MET A 63 1.89 -14.84 0.33
CA MET A 63 1.24 -15.84 1.18
C MET A 63 2.24 -16.90 1.70
N GLY A 64 3.13 -17.38 0.84
CA GLY A 64 4.17 -18.35 1.20
C GLY A 64 5.21 -17.84 2.19
N LEU A 65 5.27 -16.53 2.47
CA LEU A 65 6.11 -15.97 3.54
C LEU A 65 5.52 -16.20 4.93
N GLY A 66 4.24 -16.57 5.03
CA GLY A 66 3.56 -16.87 6.28
C GLY A 66 3.59 -15.70 7.25
N GLU A 67 3.91 -16.00 8.51
CA GLU A 67 3.94 -15.01 9.61
C GLU A 67 5.03 -13.94 9.45
N ARG A 68 6.00 -14.15 8.56
CA ARG A 68 7.02 -13.14 8.25
C ARG A 68 6.43 -11.93 7.51
N ALA A 69 5.31 -12.10 6.80
CA ALA A 69 4.70 -11.05 6.00
C ALA A 69 3.61 -10.29 6.76
N THR A 70 3.77 -8.99 6.91
CA THR A 70 2.72 -8.05 7.33
C THR A 70 2.32 -7.23 6.12
N VAL A 71 1.05 -7.25 5.74
CA VAL A 71 0.54 -6.59 4.53
C VAL A 71 -0.58 -5.64 4.89
N VAL A 72 -0.53 -4.42 4.35
CA VAL A 72 -1.68 -3.51 4.33
C VAL A 72 -2.29 -3.48 2.94
N LEU A 73 -3.60 -3.24 2.85
CA LEU A 73 -4.31 -3.15 1.58
C LEU A 73 -4.03 -1.83 0.87
N GLY A 74 -3.67 -1.93 -0.41
CA GLY A 74 -3.63 -0.80 -1.32
C GLY A 74 -4.91 -0.64 -2.14
N ASN A 75 -5.00 0.43 -2.91
CA ASN A 75 -6.17 0.69 -3.74
C ASN A 75 -6.29 -0.30 -4.91
N HIS A 76 -5.19 -0.87 -5.39
CA HIS A 76 -5.22 -1.92 -6.42
C HIS A 76 -5.60 -3.29 -5.86
N ASP A 77 -5.27 -3.56 -4.61
CA ASP A 77 -5.73 -4.74 -3.89
C ASP A 77 -7.24 -4.67 -3.68
N LEU A 78 -7.75 -3.51 -3.22
CA LEU A 78 -9.20 -3.26 -3.12
C LEU A 78 -9.89 -3.34 -4.49
N ARG A 79 -9.21 -2.90 -5.56
CA ARG A 79 -9.75 -2.99 -6.92
C ARG A 79 -10.07 -4.43 -7.33
N ALA A 80 -9.24 -5.41 -6.96
CA ALA A 80 -9.52 -6.81 -7.21
C ALA A 80 -10.76 -7.28 -6.44
N LEU A 81 -10.90 -6.87 -5.17
CA LEU A 81 -12.08 -7.18 -4.37
C LEU A 81 -13.36 -6.50 -4.92
N GLU A 82 -13.26 -5.26 -5.39
CA GLU A 82 -14.37 -4.55 -6.06
C GLU A 82 -14.87 -5.30 -7.30
N ILE A 83 -13.93 -5.80 -8.14
CA ILE A 83 -14.27 -6.59 -9.32
C ILE A 83 -14.89 -7.93 -8.92
N ALA A 84 -14.31 -8.63 -7.94
CA ALA A 84 -14.83 -9.90 -7.44
C ALA A 84 -16.23 -9.78 -6.81
N ALA A 85 -16.53 -8.64 -6.20
CA ALA A 85 -17.86 -8.33 -5.68
C ALA A 85 -18.88 -7.95 -6.77
N GLY A 86 -18.43 -7.72 -8.00
CA GLY A 86 -19.28 -7.21 -9.08
C GLY A 86 -19.67 -5.74 -8.94
N SER A 87 -19.03 -5.00 -8.01
CA SER A 87 -19.33 -3.58 -7.77
C SER A 87 -18.79 -2.68 -8.88
N VAL A 88 -17.76 -3.15 -9.59
CA VAL A 88 -17.17 -2.49 -10.75
C VAL A 88 -16.79 -3.51 -11.82
N ARG A 89 -16.73 -3.06 -13.08
CA ARG A 89 -16.20 -3.88 -14.18
C ARG A 89 -14.69 -3.69 -14.31
N PRO A 90 -13.93 -4.74 -14.76
CA PRO A 90 -12.53 -4.58 -15.12
C PRO A 90 -12.35 -3.45 -16.14
N GLY A 91 -11.39 -2.58 -15.91
CA GLY A 91 -11.00 -1.53 -16.83
C GLY A 91 -9.90 -2.02 -17.78
N ARG A 92 -9.64 -1.25 -18.86
CA ARG A 92 -8.61 -1.61 -19.87
C ARG A 92 -7.19 -1.74 -19.31
N ARG A 93 -6.91 -1.12 -18.15
CA ARG A 93 -5.60 -1.14 -17.49
C ARG A 93 -5.52 -2.15 -16.36
N ASP A 94 -6.59 -2.87 -16.05
CA ASP A 94 -6.56 -3.92 -15.04
C ASP A 94 -5.93 -5.18 -15.63
N THR A 95 -4.96 -5.77 -14.94
CA THR A 95 -4.21 -6.98 -15.34
C THR A 95 -4.43 -8.10 -14.33
N LEU A 96 -5.70 -8.26 -13.89
CA LEU A 96 -6.09 -9.19 -12.83
C LEU A 96 -6.64 -10.53 -13.34
N ASN A 97 -6.61 -10.76 -14.67
CA ASN A 97 -7.17 -11.97 -15.25
C ASN A 97 -6.51 -13.26 -14.73
N ASP A 98 -5.22 -13.22 -14.42
CA ASP A 98 -4.49 -14.35 -13.86
C ASP A 98 -4.99 -14.75 -12.47
N ILE A 99 -5.55 -13.82 -11.69
CA ILE A 99 -6.25 -14.11 -10.43
C ILE A 99 -7.60 -14.74 -10.71
N PHE A 100 -8.44 -14.07 -11.53
CA PHE A 100 -9.82 -14.51 -11.75
C PHE A 100 -9.94 -15.83 -12.52
N MET A 101 -8.93 -16.20 -13.30
CA MET A 101 -8.85 -17.49 -14.00
C MET A 101 -8.10 -18.56 -13.20
N SER A 102 -7.64 -18.23 -12.00
CA SER A 102 -6.90 -19.16 -11.16
C SER A 102 -7.81 -20.18 -10.47
N PRO A 103 -7.40 -21.46 -10.35
CA PRO A 103 -8.20 -22.46 -9.65
C PRO A 103 -8.37 -22.19 -8.15
N ASP A 104 -7.47 -21.40 -7.55
CA ASP A 104 -7.44 -20.98 -6.14
C ASP A 104 -7.91 -19.52 -5.93
N VAL A 105 -8.71 -18.99 -6.85
CA VAL A 105 -9.18 -17.60 -6.82
C VAL A 105 -9.83 -17.21 -5.48
N ASP A 106 -10.66 -18.09 -4.93
CA ASP A 106 -11.35 -17.81 -3.66
C ASP A 106 -10.34 -17.71 -2.50
N GLU A 107 -9.33 -18.60 -2.44
CA GLU A 107 -8.28 -18.56 -1.44
C GLU A 107 -7.46 -17.25 -1.54
N LEU A 108 -7.08 -16.85 -2.76
CA LEU A 108 -6.33 -15.63 -3.00
C LEU A 108 -7.11 -14.39 -2.58
N LEU A 109 -8.40 -14.31 -2.91
CA LEU A 109 -9.26 -13.18 -2.56
C LEU A 109 -9.59 -13.15 -1.07
N ASP A 110 -9.84 -14.28 -0.45
CA ASP A 110 -10.09 -14.38 0.99
C ASP A 110 -8.86 -14.01 1.80
N TRP A 111 -7.69 -14.47 1.37
CA TRP A 111 -6.45 -14.05 1.98
C TRP A 111 -6.26 -12.53 1.86
N LEU A 112 -6.48 -11.97 0.67
CA LEU A 112 -6.29 -10.55 0.40
C LEU A 112 -7.22 -9.69 1.28
N ARG A 113 -8.54 -9.98 1.31
CA ARG A 113 -9.50 -9.21 2.10
C ARG A 113 -9.29 -9.31 3.60
N ALA A 114 -8.56 -10.31 4.07
CA ALA A 114 -8.17 -10.44 5.47
C ALA A 114 -7.01 -9.53 5.86
N ARG A 115 -6.36 -8.84 4.92
CA ARG A 115 -5.23 -7.94 5.22
C ARG A 115 -5.72 -6.65 5.89
N SER A 116 -4.79 -5.96 6.52
CA SER A 116 -5.06 -4.75 7.29
C SER A 116 -5.08 -3.50 6.40
N LEU A 117 -5.65 -2.40 6.90
CA LEU A 117 -5.46 -1.07 6.29
C LEU A 117 -4.31 -0.30 6.93
N MET A 118 -3.95 -0.69 8.14
CA MET A 118 -2.89 -0.07 8.93
C MET A 118 -2.25 -1.11 9.85
N HIS A 119 -0.96 -0.96 10.15
CA HIS A 119 -0.25 -1.73 11.15
C HIS A 119 0.67 -0.81 11.96
N ILE A 120 0.79 -1.06 13.27
CA ILE A 120 1.69 -0.32 14.16
C ILE A 120 2.58 -1.31 14.89
N GLU A 121 3.87 -1.14 14.76
CA GLU A 121 4.84 -1.93 15.52
C GLU A 121 6.22 -1.26 15.50
N ALA A 122 7.06 -1.57 16.49
CA ALA A 122 8.42 -1.05 16.61
C ALA A 122 8.50 0.50 16.48
N GLY A 123 7.48 1.22 16.97
CA GLY A 123 7.40 2.68 16.90
C GLY A 123 7.16 3.25 15.50
N HIS A 124 6.74 2.43 14.54
CA HIS A 124 6.43 2.84 13.18
C HIS A 124 5.00 2.47 12.80
N VAL A 125 4.44 3.25 11.89
CA VAL A 125 3.16 2.97 11.24
C VAL A 125 3.42 2.51 9.81
N LEU A 126 2.72 1.47 9.39
CA LEU A 126 2.61 1.02 8.01
C LEU A 126 1.20 1.29 7.51
N THR A 127 1.07 1.94 6.36
CA THR A 127 -0.20 2.19 5.66
C THR A 127 0.05 2.31 4.17
N HIS A 128 -1.00 2.22 3.34
CA HIS A 128 -0.76 2.32 1.89
C HIS A 128 -0.59 3.76 1.41
N ALA A 129 -1.55 4.65 1.67
CA ALA A 129 -1.49 6.02 1.15
C ALA A 129 -1.08 7.06 2.20
N GLY A 130 -1.56 6.91 3.44
CA GLY A 130 -1.25 7.85 4.51
C GLY A 130 -2.22 7.78 5.67
N ILE A 131 -2.06 8.71 6.60
CA ILE A 131 -2.96 8.93 7.74
C ILE A 131 -3.54 10.34 7.63
N HIS A 132 -4.87 10.44 7.74
CA HIS A 132 -5.55 11.73 7.67
C HIS A 132 -4.99 12.69 8.74
N PRO A 133 -4.75 13.97 8.40
CA PRO A 133 -4.13 14.92 9.32
C PRO A 133 -4.82 15.06 10.69
N ASP A 134 -6.14 14.92 10.75
CA ASP A 134 -6.92 15.02 12.00
C ASP A 134 -6.82 13.76 12.89
N TRP A 135 -6.16 12.70 12.43
CA TRP A 135 -6.08 11.44 13.17
C TRP A 135 -4.73 11.30 13.86
N ASP A 136 -4.73 11.04 15.15
CA ASP A 136 -3.58 10.45 15.81
C ASP A 136 -3.51 8.94 15.55
N ALA A 137 -2.42 8.30 15.94
CA ALA A 137 -2.19 6.89 15.63
C ALA A 137 -3.28 5.98 16.23
N ALA A 138 -3.78 6.28 17.43
CA ALA A 138 -4.84 5.50 18.09
C ALA A 138 -6.19 5.64 17.36
N THR A 139 -6.57 6.86 17.00
CA THR A 139 -7.77 7.13 16.20
C THR A 139 -7.68 6.44 14.84
N ALA A 140 -6.54 6.57 14.14
CA ALA A 140 -6.31 5.93 12.85
C ALA A 140 -6.45 4.41 12.93
N MET A 141 -5.86 3.77 13.97
CA MET A 141 -5.97 2.32 14.17
C MET A 141 -7.41 1.88 14.40
N SER A 142 -8.16 2.57 15.27
CA SER A 142 -9.57 2.26 15.52
C SER A 142 -10.42 2.37 14.25
N LEU A 143 -10.16 3.39 13.42
CA LEU A 143 -10.86 3.57 12.14
C LEU A 143 -10.45 2.51 11.10
N ALA A 144 -9.19 2.11 11.08
CA ALA A 144 -8.73 1.00 10.26
C ALA A 144 -9.42 -0.30 10.63
N GLU A 145 -9.52 -0.60 11.94
CA GLU A 145 -10.22 -1.79 12.45
C GLU A 145 -11.72 -1.77 12.11
N GLU A 146 -12.38 -0.61 12.22
CA GLU A 146 -13.78 -0.43 11.81
C GLU A 146 -13.99 -0.82 10.35
N ALA A 147 -13.17 -0.30 9.45
CA ALA A 147 -13.27 -0.61 8.03
C ALA A 147 -12.88 -2.06 7.71
N GLN A 148 -11.86 -2.61 8.38
CA GLN A 148 -11.44 -4.00 8.23
C GLN A 148 -12.54 -4.99 8.67
N HIS A 149 -13.26 -4.66 9.74
CA HIS A 149 -14.39 -5.49 10.18
C HIS A 149 -15.43 -5.62 9.07
N ALA A 150 -15.77 -4.52 8.39
CA ALA A 150 -16.70 -4.54 7.26
C ALA A 150 -16.14 -5.32 6.05
N LEU A 151 -14.85 -5.23 5.77
CA LEU A 151 -14.18 -5.95 4.68
C LEU A 151 -14.10 -7.46 4.93
N ARG A 152 -13.93 -7.87 6.18
CA ARG A 152 -13.80 -9.29 6.58
C ARG A 152 -15.13 -9.98 6.83
N GLY A 153 -16.20 -9.23 7.04
CA GLY A 153 -17.52 -9.76 7.31
C GLY A 153 -18.12 -10.54 6.14
N ASP A 154 -19.18 -11.29 6.42
CA ASP A 154 -19.89 -12.10 5.39
C ASP A 154 -20.48 -11.21 4.29
N ASP A 155 -20.87 -9.98 4.65
CA ASP A 155 -21.44 -8.97 3.73
C ASP A 155 -20.38 -8.14 2.99
N TRP A 156 -19.14 -8.62 2.89
CA TRP A 156 -18.06 -7.88 2.28
C TRP A 156 -18.34 -7.42 0.83
N ARG A 157 -19.15 -8.19 0.08
CA ARG A 157 -19.55 -7.78 -1.28
C ARG A 157 -20.43 -6.52 -1.25
N GLN A 158 -21.36 -6.41 -0.30
CA GLN A 158 -22.14 -5.19 -0.09
C GLN A 158 -21.24 -4.03 0.34
N THR A 159 -20.24 -4.32 1.18
CA THR A 159 -19.22 -3.35 1.57
C THR A 159 -18.48 -2.81 0.34
N MET A 160 -18.08 -3.65 -0.61
CA MET A 160 -17.45 -3.20 -1.86
C MET A 160 -18.39 -2.32 -2.71
N HIS A 161 -19.68 -2.63 -2.76
CA HIS A 161 -20.68 -1.76 -3.40
C HIS A 161 -20.82 -0.42 -2.65
N ALA A 162 -20.85 -0.45 -1.33
CA ALA A 162 -20.92 0.75 -0.49
C ALA A 162 -19.69 1.66 -0.63
N LEU A 163 -18.53 1.13 -0.98
CA LEU A 163 -17.32 1.93 -1.25
C LEU A 163 -17.38 2.71 -2.57
N GLN A 164 -18.34 2.40 -3.45
CA GLN A 164 -18.48 3.13 -4.72
C GLN A 164 -19.14 4.49 -4.49
N GLY A 165 -18.80 5.47 -5.37
CA GLY A 165 -19.35 6.81 -5.31
C GLY A 165 -18.43 7.86 -4.70
N GLY A 166 -18.95 9.06 -4.52
CA GLY A 166 -18.20 10.19 -3.97
C GLY A 166 -17.93 10.04 -2.48
N SER A 167 -16.68 10.21 -2.08
CA SER A 167 -16.33 10.32 -0.66
C SER A 167 -16.49 11.75 -0.17
N PRO A 168 -16.91 11.96 1.09
CA PRO A 168 -16.75 13.26 1.74
C PRO A 168 -15.29 13.71 1.63
N ARG A 169 -15.06 15.01 1.47
CA ARG A 169 -13.68 15.54 1.39
C ARG A 169 -13.10 15.84 2.75
N ALA A 170 -13.94 16.25 3.70
CA ALA A 170 -13.54 16.60 5.05
C ALA A 170 -13.93 15.51 6.04
N TRP A 171 -13.03 15.24 6.98
CA TRP A 171 -13.32 14.37 8.11
C TRP A 171 -14.32 15.01 9.07
N SER A 172 -15.18 14.19 9.61
CA SER A 172 -15.97 14.54 10.78
C SER A 172 -16.26 13.26 11.58
N PRO A 173 -16.12 13.28 12.90
CA PRO A 173 -16.53 12.15 13.74
C PRO A 173 -18.02 11.83 13.65
N LYS A 174 -18.82 12.75 13.12
CA LYS A 174 -20.27 12.58 12.86
C LYS A 174 -20.57 11.83 11.56
N LEU A 175 -19.58 11.57 10.71
CA LEU A 175 -19.76 10.72 9.53
C LEU A 175 -20.22 9.32 9.98
N HIS A 176 -21.19 8.76 9.25
CA HIS A 176 -21.76 7.45 9.53
C HIS A 176 -22.06 6.67 8.25
N GLY A 177 -22.32 5.37 8.38
CA GLY A 177 -22.65 4.49 7.26
C GLY A 177 -21.60 4.51 6.16
N GLU A 178 -22.07 4.41 4.93
CA GLU A 178 -21.21 4.34 3.74
C GLU A 178 -20.29 5.54 3.57
N GLN A 179 -20.73 6.75 3.90
CA GLN A 179 -19.91 7.96 3.76
C GLN A 179 -18.70 7.90 4.70
N ARG A 180 -18.88 7.42 5.93
CA ARG A 180 -17.82 7.22 6.88
C ARG A 180 -16.82 6.17 6.38
N LEU A 181 -17.32 5.03 5.92
CA LEU A 181 -16.49 3.95 5.41
C LEU A 181 -15.68 4.39 4.17
N ARG A 182 -16.30 5.08 3.20
CA ARG A 182 -15.63 5.64 2.03
C ARG A 182 -14.53 6.62 2.42
N PHE A 183 -14.78 7.45 3.43
CA PHE A 183 -13.76 8.38 3.90
C PHE A 183 -12.57 7.64 4.50
N ILE A 184 -12.81 6.70 5.41
CA ILE A 184 -11.78 5.92 6.09
C ILE A 184 -10.92 5.18 5.06
N VAL A 185 -11.54 4.38 4.20
CA VAL A 185 -10.83 3.61 3.18
C VAL A 185 -10.09 4.54 2.20
N GLY A 186 -10.73 5.65 1.79
CA GLY A 186 -10.11 6.63 0.91
C GLY A 186 -8.86 7.30 1.52
N ALA A 187 -8.87 7.58 2.81
CA ALA A 187 -7.71 8.15 3.52
C ALA A 187 -6.54 7.16 3.53
N PHE A 188 -6.78 5.90 3.90
CA PHE A 188 -5.72 4.90 3.97
C PHE A 188 -5.19 4.45 2.61
N THR A 189 -6.01 4.54 1.53
CA THR A 189 -5.65 3.88 0.26
C THR A 189 -5.55 4.81 -0.96
N ARG A 190 -6.01 6.05 -0.87
CA ARG A 190 -6.07 6.95 -2.04
C ARG A 190 -5.59 8.38 -1.78
N MET A 191 -5.36 8.76 -0.53
CA MET A 191 -4.97 10.12 -0.17
C MET A 191 -3.54 10.42 -0.63
N ARG A 192 -3.35 11.58 -1.26
CA ARG A 192 -2.04 12.16 -1.59
C ARG A 192 -1.95 13.59 -1.11
N LEU A 193 -2.91 14.40 -1.53
CA LEU A 193 -2.97 15.82 -1.23
C LEU A 193 -4.17 16.13 -0.35
N CYS A 194 -3.98 17.09 0.54
CA CYS A 194 -5.03 17.70 1.33
C CYS A 194 -5.00 19.22 1.17
N THR A 195 -6.08 19.87 1.48
CA THR A 195 -6.08 21.31 1.74
C THR A 195 -5.44 21.59 3.11
N ARG A 196 -5.15 22.84 3.40
CA ARG A 196 -4.50 23.23 4.65
C ARG A 196 -5.34 22.92 5.90
N ASP A 197 -6.65 22.83 5.75
CA ASP A 197 -7.63 22.44 6.76
C ASP A 197 -7.94 20.93 6.77
N GLY A 198 -7.14 20.13 6.06
CA GLY A 198 -7.20 18.67 6.08
C GLY A 198 -8.17 18.05 5.07
N ALA A 199 -8.94 18.79 4.29
CA ALA A 199 -9.84 18.18 3.32
C ALA A 199 -9.07 17.44 2.21
N MET A 200 -9.42 16.17 1.95
CA MET A 200 -8.76 15.33 0.95
C MET A 200 -9.06 15.81 -0.48
N ALA A 201 -8.03 15.97 -1.29
CA ALA A 201 -8.12 16.27 -2.71
C ALA A 201 -7.98 14.99 -3.56
N LEU A 202 -8.90 14.02 -3.37
CA LEU A 202 -8.88 12.76 -4.09
C LEU A 202 -9.04 12.98 -5.60
N GLY A 203 -8.25 12.26 -6.42
CA GLY A 203 -8.26 12.38 -7.88
C GLY A 203 -7.48 13.57 -8.44
N ALA A 204 -6.93 14.45 -7.61
CA ALA A 204 -6.03 15.50 -8.04
C ALA A 204 -4.73 14.90 -8.61
N ARG A 205 -4.19 15.51 -9.67
CA ARG A 205 -2.84 15.18 -10.13
C ARG A 205 -1.84 15.61 -9.08
N ALA A 206 -1.07 14.65 -8.58
CA ALA A 206 -0.15 14.84 -7.47
C ALA A 206 1.30 14.65 -7.96
N THR A 207 1.71 15.44 -8.94
CA THR A 207 3.11 15.47 -9.42
C THR A 207 3.91 16.47 -8.60
N PRO A 208 5.09 16.11 -8.06
CA PRO A 208 5.94 17.00 -7.28
C PRO A 208 6.16 18.34 -7.99
N GLY A 209 5.99 19.43 -7.24
CA GLY A 209 6.13 20.80 -7.77
C GLY A 209 4.94 21.32 -8.57
N HIS A 210 3.91 20.51 -8.81
CA HIS A 210 2.71 20.89 -9.60
C HIS A 210 1.43 20.53 -8.85
N TRP A 211 1.34 20.90 -7.58
CA TRP A 211 0.13 20.70 -6.79
C TRP A 211 -0.98 21.65 -7.22
N PRO A 212 -2.25 21.22 -7.23
CA PRO A 212 -3.38 22.15 -7.36
C PRO A 212 -3.30 23.23 -6.29
N GLN A 213 -3.69 24.46 -6.68
CA GLN A 213 -3.66 25.60 -5.77
C GLN A 213 -4.44 25.30 -4.47
N GLY A 214 -3.86 25.64 -3.33
CA GLY A 214 -4.46 25.43 -2.02
C GLY A 214 -4.30 24.00 -1.48
N THR A 215 -3.56 23.12 -2.18
CA THR A 215 -3.27 21.76 -1.70
C THR A 215 -1.79 21.57 -1.39
N LEU A 216 -1.51 20.61 -0.53
CA LEU A 216 -0.16 20.17 -0.13
C LEU A 216 -0.18 18.66 0.16
N PRO A 217 0.98 17.99 0.15
CA PRO A 217 1.07 16.62 0.61
C PRO A 217 0.44 16.45 1.99
N TRP A 218 -0.28 15.34 2.19
CA TRP A 218 -0.97 15.10 3.47
C TRP A 218 -0.01 15.17 4.67
N PHE A 219 1.24 14.77 4.49
CA PHE A 219 2.27 14.78 5.52
C PHE A 219 2.88 16.18 5.79
N ASP A 220 2.59 17.16 4.95
CA ASP A 220 2.99 18.57 5.11
C ASP A 220 1.83 19.45 5.62
N VAL A 221 0.65 18.86 5.88
CA VAL A 221 -0.46 19.60 6.52
C VAL A 221 -0.02 20.04 7.91
N PRO A 222 -0.09 21.35 8.24
CA PRO A 222 0.28 21.84 9.56
C PRO A 222 -0.51 21.15 10.66
N GLU A 223 0.16 20.94 11.81
CA GLU A 223 -0.46 20.41 13.03
C GLU A 223 -1.11 19.02 12.85
N ARG A 224 -0.69 18.24 11.84
CA ARG A 224 -1.17 16.86 11.71
C ARG A 224 -0.90 16.07 12.98
N ARG A 225 -1.92 15.35 13.46
CA ARG A 225 -1.90 14.74 14.79
C ARG A 225 -0.97 13.52 14.91
N CYS A 226 -0.67 12.83 13.81
CA CYS A 226 0.26 11.70 13.78
C CYS A 226 1.65 12.12 13.26
N ALA A 227 2.22 13.22 13.82
CA ALA A 227 3.52 13.75 13.38
C ALA A 227 4.72 13.09 14.09
N ASP A 228 4.50 12.58 15.32
CA ASP A 228 5.57 12.04 16.16
C ASP A 228 5.89 10.57 15.89
N THR A 229 5.06 9.87 15.10
CA THR A 229 5.25 8.48 14.74
C THR A 229 5.66 8.38 13.27
N PRO A 230 6.83 7.81 12.93
CA PRO A 230 7.22 7.59 11.55
C PRO A 230 6.23 6.72 10.79
N ILE A 231 5.82 7.18 9.60
CA ILE A 231 4.83 6.51 8.75
C ILE A 231 5.50 6.03 7.47
N LEU A 232 5.39 4.73 7.20
CA LEU A 232 5.83 4.09 5.96
C LEU A 232 4.64 3.92 5.04
N PHE A 233 4.77 4.35 3.78
CA PHE A 233 3.68 4.31 2.82
C PHE A 233 4.17 4.11 1.38
N GLY A 234 3.24 3.79 0.47
CA GLY A 234 3.42 3.63 -0.97
C GLY A 234 2.54 4.55 -1.79
N HIS A 235 1.80 3.99 -2.75
CA HIS A 235 0.71 4.64 -3.50
C HIS A 235 1.11 5.80 -4.41
N TRP A 236 2.24 6.42 -4.21
CA TRP A 236 2.57 7.71 -4.85
C TRP A 236 3.83 7.61 -5.72
N ALA A 237 3.77 6.76 -6.76
CA ALA A 237 4.90 6.51 -7.66
C ALA A 237 5.54 7.80 -8.22
N THR A 238 4.72 8.83 -8.51
CA THR A 238 5.24 10.11 -9.02
C THR A 238 5.97 10.94 -7.96
N LEU A 239 5.77 10.66 -6.67
CA LEU A 239 6.59 11.24 -5.60
C LEU A 239 7.97 10.58 -5.56
N GLY A 240 8.01 9.29 -5.86
CA GLY A 240 9.22 8.48 -5.79
C GLY A 240 9.67 8.21 -4.36
N LEU A 241 10.94 7.84 -4.21
CA LEU A 241 11.53 7.61 -2.91
C LEU A 241 11.63 8.92 -2.11
N LEU A 242 10.91 8.97 -1.00
CA LEU A 242 11.03 10.04 -0.02
C LEU A 242 11.36 9.42 1.33
N VAL A 243 12.45 9.84 1.97
CA VAL A 243 12.83 9.37 3.30
C VAL A 243 13.09 10.57 4.20
N ARG A 244 12.13 10.88 5.05
CA ARG A 244 12.20 11.93 6.08
C ARG A 244 12.19 11.29 7.46
N ARG A 245 12.35 12.09 8.51
CA ARG A 245 12.29 11.60 9.89
C ARG A 245 10.92 11.02 10.24
N ASP A 246 9.87 11.66 9.75
CA ASP A 246 8.47 11.45 10.10
C ASP A 246 7.69 10.61 9.07
N VAL A 247 8.19 10.49 7.82
CA VAL A 247 7.54 9.72 6.75
C VAL A 247 8.56 9.08 5.82
N ALA A 248 8.20 7.93 5.24
CA ALA A 248 8.92 7.33 4.12
C ALA A 248 7.94 6.81 3.05
N CYS A 249 8.03 7.36 1.83
CA CYS A 249 7.38 6.84 0.65
C CYS A 249 8.29 5.83 -0.04
N LEU A 250 7.80 4.60 -0.23
CA LEU A 250 8.57 3.50 -0.80
C LEU A 250 8.09 3.09 -2.20
N ASP A 251 7.04 3.73 -2.73
CA ASP A 251 6.59 3.50 -4.10
C ASP A 251 7.53 4.18 -5.09
N THR A 252 8.38 3.38 -5.68
CA THR A 252 9.40 3.81 -6.65
C THR A 252 9.10 3.33 -8.07
N GLY A 253 7.83 2.96 -8.32
CA GLY A 253 7.29 2.72 -9.64
C GLY A 253 7.84 1.49 -10.33
N CYS A 254 8.07 0.37 -9.63
CA CYS A 254 8.67 -0.83 -10.23
C CYS A 254 7.91 -1.30 -11.48
N VAL A 255 6.58 -1.27 -11.47
CA VAL A 255 5.73 -1.67 -12.61
C VAL A 255 5.79 -0.70 -13.80
N THR A 256 6.28 0.51 -13.60
CA THR A 256 6.41 1.53 -14.65
C THR A 256 7.86 1.74 -15.12
N GLY A 257 8.72 0.75 -14.88
CA GLY A 257 10.13 0.79 -15.28
C GLY A 257 11.08 1.39 -14.24
N GLY A 258 10.58 1.66 -13.04
CA GLY A 258 11.39 2.05 -11.88
C GLY A 258 12.00 0.84 -11.16
N VAL A 259 12.13 0.95 -9.86
CA VAL A 259 12.75 -0.07 -9.01
C VAL A 259 11.77 -0.53 -7.92
N LEU A 260 11.96 -1.75 -7.40
CA LEU A 260 11.31 -2.16 -6.16
C LEU A 260 12.22 -1.80 -4.99
N THR A 261 11.69 -1.05 -4.03
CA THR A 261 12.44 -0.54 -2.87
C THR A 261 12.06 -1.28 -1.60
N ALA A 262 13.07 -1.68 -0.82
CA ALA A 262 12.91 -2.10 0.57
C ALA A 262 13.68 -1.14 1.49
N PHE A 263 13.08 -0.85 2.64
CA PHE A 263 13.60 0.04 3.67
C PHE A 263 13.68 -0.70 5.02
N ARG A 264 14.88 -0.80 5.59
CA ARG A 264 15.06 -1.43 6.90
C ARG A 264 14.83 -0.41 8.02
N LEU A 265 13.93 -0.74 8.95
CA LEU A 265 13.49 0.22 9.97
C LEU A 265 14.62 0.62 10.92
N ARG A 266 15.42 -0.35 11.40
CA ARG A 266 16.40 -0.15 12.49
C ARG A 266 17.52 0.85 12.17
N ASP A 267 17.96 0.91 10.92
CA ASP A 267 19.10 1.74 10.49
C ASP A 267 18.83 2.52 9.20
N ARG A 268 17.58 2.49 8.73
CA ARG A 268 17.10 3.20 7.54
C ARG A 268 17.85 2.81 6.25
N LYS A 269 18.40 1.58 6.21
CA LYS A 269 19.08 1.05 5.04
C LYS A 269 18.09 0.84 3.90
N LEU A 270 18.48 1.23 2.70
CA LEU A 270 17.71 1.00 1.47
C LEU A 270 18.32 -0.14 0.67
N LEU A 271 17.45 -0.99 0.12
CA LEU A 271 17.75 -1.93 -0.94
C LEU A 271 16.83 -1.62 -2.12
N GLN A 272 17.39 -1.66 -3.32
CA GLN A 272 16.61 -1.44 -4.54
C GLN A 272 16.97 -2.51 -5.59
N VAL A 273 15.94 -3.00 -6.27
CA VAL A 273 16.07 -3.93 -7.39
C VAL A 273 15.45 -3.28 -8.61
N GLY A 274 16.23 -3.09 -9.64
CA GLY A 274 15.80 -2.54 -10.92
C GLY A 274 15.75 -3.62 -12.02
N PRO A 275 15.34 -3.24 -13.24
CA PRO A 275 15.24 -4.15 -14.38
C PRO A 275 16.54 -4.91 -14.68
N ASP A 276 17.69 -4.26 -14.48
CA ASP A 276 19.02 -4.84 -14.76
C ASP A 276 19.40 -5.99 -13.81
N ALA A 277 18.72 -6.10 -12.68
CA ALA A 277 18.94 -7.17 -11.69
C ALA A 277 18.09 -8.41 -11.95
N LEU A 278 17.21 -8.39 -12.95
CA LEU A 278 16.35 -9.51 -13.31
C LEU A 278 17.06 -10.49 -14.25
N PRO A 279 16.71 -11.80 -14.18
CA PRO A 279 17.19 -12.77 -15.16
C PRO A 279 16.85 -12.34 -16.60
N ALA A 280 17.71 -12.66 -17.57
CA ALA A 280 17.56 -12.27 -18.98
C ALA A 280 16.24 -12.79 -19.64
N GLN A 281 15.51 -13.68 -18.98
CA GLN A 281 14.22 -14.23 -19.43
C GLN A 281 13.01 -13.50 -18.82
N ALA A 282 13.21 -12.55 -17.89
CA ALA A 282 12.12 -11.74 -17.34
C ALA A 282 11.54 -10.85 -18.46
N THR A 283 10.23 -10.89 -18.66
CA THR A 283 9.56 -10.08 -19.68
C THR A 283 9.77 -8.59 -19.35
N PRO A 284 10.36 -7.78 -20.24
CA PRO A 284 10.56 -6.36 -19.98
C PRO A 284 9.23 -5.65 -19.76
N ILE A 285 9.06 -5.00 -18.63
CA ILE A 285 7.84 -4.26 -18.26
C ILE A 285 7.56 -3.14 -19.28
N ALA A 286 8.60 -2.57 -19.87
CA ALA A 286 8.49 -1.53 -20.91
C ALA A 286 7.66 -1.96 -22.13
N SER A 287 7.60 -3.26 -22.46
CA SER A 287 6.80 -3.77 -23.58
C SER A 287 5.30 -3.83 -23.27
N LEU A 288 4.91 -3.81 -22.01
CA LEU A 288 3.51 -3.85 -21.57
C LEU A 288 2.89 -2.44 -21.50
N VAL A 289 3.71 -1.41 -21.31
CA VAL A 289 3.25 -0.01 -21.20
C VAL A 289 3.08 0.64 -22.60
N ALA A 290 3.79 0.16 -23.61
CA ALA A 290 3.73 0.71 -24.98
C ALA A 290 2.43 0.39 -25.74
N ASN A 291 1.60 -0.56 -25.25
CA ASN A 291 0.34 -0.98 -25.86
C ASN A 291 -0.91 -0.63 -25.01
N ALA A 292 -0.79 0.30 -24.08
CA ALA A 292 -1.88 0.74 -23.18
C ALA A 292 -2.36 2.17 -23.45
#